data_116d419b407b7d7c01cc276185f55abb
#
_entry.id   116d419b407b7d7c01cc276185f55abb
#
_cell.length_a   1.000
_cell.length_b   1.000
_cell.length_c   1.000
_cell.angle_alpha   90.00
_cell.angle_beta   90.00
_cell.angle_gamma   90.00
#
_symmetry.space_group_name_H-M   'P 1'
#
loop_
_entity.id
_entity.type
_entity.pdbx_description
1 polymer ?
#
loop_
_entity_poly.entity_id
_entity_poly.type
_entity_poly.pdbx_seq_one_letter_code
_entity_poly.pdbx_strand_id
1 'polypeptide(L)'
;AAVVGYLVYFAVPDPGPAVRLTRGQAAACTVLVWVLAIAVYALPYVAAGLLSPVQAVFESTSGLTTTGLSVVDVDACPAIFLFHRSLTCYLGGVGLVLILTCVVTQTGGLGVYNAEGHTDHLLPSAAKTARMILLIYNGLIIAGAVAYWAAGMTPFDAINISMCAVPTGGFATHGESIAYWNSPVIEAITIVLM
;
A
#
# COMPACT_ATOMS: atom_id res chain seq x y z
N ALA A 1 -13.84 -0.99 -9.41
CA ALA A 1 -13.54 0.00 -8.35
C ALA A 1 -13.46 1.43 -8.91
N ALA A 2 -12.56 1.72 -9.90
CA ALA A 2 -12.41 3.09 -10.44
C ALA A 2 -13.71 3.69 -11.01
N VAL A 3 -14.48 2.91 -11.77
CA VAL A 3 -15.77 3.37 -12.35
C VAL A 3 -16.79 3.67 -11.25
N VAL A 4 -16.86 2.82 -10.21
CA VAL A 4 -17.76 3.04 -9.08
C VAL A 4 -17.33 4.28 -8.29
N GLY A 5 -16.03 4.46 -8.02
CA GLY A 5 -15.51 5.66 -7.37
C GLY A 5 -15.80 6.94 -8.16
N TYR A 6 -15.69 6.88 -9.48
CA TYR A 6 -16.02 7.99 -10.37
C TYR A 6 -17.52 8.32 -10.34
N LEU A 7 -18.38 7.30 -10.40
CA LEU A 7 -19.83 7.48 -10.30
C LEU A 7 -20.25 8.06 -8.94
N VAL A 8 -19.64 7.58 -7.85
CA VAL A 8 -19.90 8.12 -6.50
C VAL A 8 -19.45 9.57 -6.41
N TYR A 9 -18.29 9.92 -6.98
CA TYR A 9 -17.80 11.31 -7.01
C TYR A 9 -18.78 12.26 -7.69
N PHE A 10 -19.42 11.85 -8.79
CA PHE A 10 -20.44 12.66 -9.46
C PHE A 10 -21.81 12.64 -8.79
N ALA A 11 -22.12 11.58 -8.04
CA ALA A 11 -23.40 11.46 -7.34
C ALA A 11 -23.44 12.25 -6.02
N VAL A 12 -22.28 12.61 -5.46
CA VAL A 12 -22.20 13.40 -4.23
C VAL A 12 -22.21 14.89 -4.63
N PRO A 13 -23.20 15.68 -4.20
CA PRO A 13 -23.23 17.13 -4.44
C PRO A 13 -21.98 17.77 -3.85
N ASP A 14 -21.46 18.80 -4.51
CA ASP A 14 -20.31 19.57 -4.02
C ASP A 14 -20.61 20.10 -2.61
N PRO A 15 -19.86 19.71 -1.57
CA PRO A 15 -20.21 20.01 -0.17
C PRO A 15 -20.09 21.50 0.19
N GLY A 16 -19.82 22.38 -0.78
CA GLY A 16 -19.61 23.79 -0.51
C GLY A 16 -18.26 24.08 0.19
N PRO A 17 -18.13 25.20 0.91
CA PRO A 17 -16.85 25.57 1.54
C PRO A 17 -16.39 24.48 2.48
N ALA A 18 -15.10 24.08 2.36
CA ALA A 18 -14.48 22.92 3.00
C ALA A 18 -14.92 22.72 4.46
N VAL A 19 -15.70 21.68 4.71
CA VAL A 19 -16.09 21.26 6.06
C VAL A 19 -14.85 20.71 6.78
N ARG A 20 -14.43 21.35 7.87
CA ARG A 20 -13.34 20.85 8.70
C ARG A 20 -13.84 19.68 9.52
N LEU A 21 -13.35 18.49 9.20
CA LEU A 21 -13.63 17.29 10.00
C LEU A 21 -12.97 17.42 11.39
N THR A 22 -13.70 17.00 12.42
CA THR A 22 -13.11 16.80 13.75
C THR A 22 -12.15 15.61 13.71
N ARG A 23 -11.19 15.54 14.67
CA ARG A 23 -10.24 14.41 14.73
C ARG A 23 -10.94 13.05 14.81
N GLY A 24 -12.04 12.95 15.55
CA GLY A 24 -12.82 11.72 15.65
C GLY A 24 -13.49 11.33 14.33
N GLN A 25 -14.04 12.31 13.60
CA GLN A 25 -14.63 12.07 12.27
C GLN A 25 -13.57 11.64 11.26
N ALA A 26 -12.39 12.26 11.27
CA ALA A 26 -11.29 11.88 10.40
C ALA A 26 -10.81 10.44 10.67
N ALA A 27 -10.66 10.06 11.94
CA ALA A 27 -10.32 8.70 12.33
C ALA A 27 -11.39 7.68 11.90
N ALA A 28 -12.67 7.99 12.12
CA ALA A 28 -13.78 7.12 11.70
C ALA A 28 -13.83 6.93 10.19
N CYS A 29 -13.64 8.02 9.41
CA CYS A 29 -13.54 7.94 7.94
C CYS A 29 -12.37 7.06 7.51
N THR A 30 -11.20 7.18 8.14
CA THR A 30 -10.03 6.35 7.84
C THR A 30 -10.33 4.87 8.04
N VAL A 31 -10.88 4.50 9.21
CA VAL A 31 -11.24 3.10 9.50
C VAL A 31 -12.27 2.58 8.48
N LEU A 32 -13.27 3.37 8.15
CA LEU A 32 -14.31 2.98 7.20
C LEU A 32 -13.74 2.75 5.79
N VAL A 33 -12.84 3.61 5.34
CA VAL A 33 -12.13 3.45 4.04
C VAL A 33 -11.31 2.15 4.04
N TRP A 34 -10.61 1.82 5.13
CA TRP A 34 -9.85 0.57 5.23
C TRP A 34 -10.75 -0.66 5.18
N VAL A 35 -11.87 -0.66 5.92
CA VAL A 35 -12.85 -1.77 5.91
C VAL A 35 -13.44 -1.95 4.51
N LEU A 36 -13.82 -0.86 3.84
CA LEU A 36 -14.32 -0.92 2.48
C LEU A 36 -13.25 -1.42 1.49
N ALA A 37 -12.01 -0.96 1.62
CA ALA A 37 -10.91 -1.43 0.80
C ALA A 37 -10.71 -2.94 0.95
N ILE A 38 -10.64 -3.46 2.18
CA ILE A 38 -10.54 -4.90 2.46
C ILE A 38 -11.67 -5.67 1.76
N ALA A 39 -12.91 -5.20 1.89
CA ALA A 39 -14.05 -5.85 1.24
C ALA A 39 -13.92 -5.87 -0.28
N VAL A 40 -13.53 -4.74 -0.90
CA VAL A 40 -13.35 -4.64 -2.35
C VAL A 40 -12.21 -5.54 -2.85
N TYR A 41 -11.07 -5.58 -2.14
CA TYR A 41 -9.94 -6.43 -2.52
C TYR A 41 -10.18 -7.93 -2.27
N ALA A 42 -11.11 -8.30 -1.39
CA ALA A 42 -11.53 -9.68 -1.17
C ALA A 42 -12.40 -10.23 -2.31
N LEU A 43 -13.18 -9.37 -2.99
CA LEU A 43 -14.14 -9.78 -4.04
C LEU A 43 -13.52 -10.63 -5.16
N PRO A 44 -12.34 -10.31 -5.75
CA PRO A 44 -11.76 -11.10 -6.82
C PRO A 44 -11.48 -12.55 -6.42
N TYR A 45 -11.03 -12.81 -5.20
CA TYR A 45 -10.75 -14.16 -4.71
C TYR A 45 -12.01 -14.99 -4.56
N VAL A 46 -13.08 -14.38 -4.04
CA VAL A 46 -14.38 -15.04 -3.88
C VAL A 46 -15.03 -15.28 -5.24
N ALA A 47 -15.01 -14.28 -6.13
CA ALA A 47 -15.60 -14.37 -7.45
C ALA A 47 -14.92 -15.43 -8.35
N ALA A 48 -13.62 -15.63 -8.17
CA ALA A 48 -12.87 -16.68 -8.86
C ALA A 48 -13.00 -18.08 -8.21
N GLY A 49 -13.65 -18.17 -7.05
CA GLY A 49 -13.76 -19.43 -6.31
C GLY A 49 -12.45 -19.94 -5.71
N LEU A 50 -11.42 -19.05 -5.61
CA LEU A 50 -10.11 -19.43 -5.08
C LEU A 50 -10.09 -19.54 -3.56
N LEU A 51 -10.82 -18.67 -2.88
CA LEU A 51 -10.87 -18.59 -1.43
C LEU A 51 -12.32 -18.49 -0.95
N SER A 52 -12.59 -19.03 0.24
CA SER A 52 -13.84 -18.75 0.95
C SER A 52 -13.92 -17.27 1.33
N PRO A 53 -15.11 -16.69 1.56
CA PRO A 53 -15.25 -15.28 1.93
C PRO A 53 -14.38 -14.87 3.13
N VAL A 54 -14.28 -15.72 4.15
CA VAL A 54 -13.46 -15.47 5.34
C VAL A 54 -11.97 -15.45 5.01
N GLN A 55 -11.50 -16.42 4.21
CA GLN A 55 -10.11 -16.48 3.76
C GLN A 55 -9.75 -15.29 2.86
N ALA A 56 -10.68 -14.88 1.97
CA ALA A 56 -10.47 -13.72 1.09
C ALA A 56 -10.34 -12.42 1.89
N VAL A 57 -11.16 -12.22 2.93
CA VAL A 57 -11.05 -11.08 3.84
C VAL A 57 -9.73 -11.14 4.61
N PHE A 58 -9.31 -12.31 5.10
CA PHE A 58 -8.02 -12.47 5.78
C PHE A 58 -6.86 -12.10 4.86
N GLU A 59 -6.81 -12.66 3.65
CA GLU A 59 -5.74 -12.40 2.66
C GLU A 59 -5.67 -10.92 2.28
N SER A 60 -6.84 -10.30 2.04
CA SER A 60 -6.92 -8.87 1.71
C SER A 60 -6.52 -7.97 2.88
N THR A 61 -6.89 -8.35 4.09
CA THR A 61 -6.46 -7.64 5.31
C THR A 61 -4.96 -7.73 5.46
N SER A 62 -4.38 -8.94 5.34
CA SER A 62 -2.96 -9.18 5.44
C SER A 62 -2.16 -8.38 4.40
N GLY A 63 -2.64 -8.34 3.16
CA GLY A 63 -2.01 -7.54 2.10
C GLY A 63 -2.07 -6.04 2.38
N LEU A 64 -3.26 -5.50 2.64
CA LEU A 64 -3.44 -4.05 2.88
C LEU A 64 -2.71 -3.56 4.14
N THR A 65 -2.64 -4.37 5.18
CA THR A 65 -1.89 -4.02 6.41
C THR A 65 -0.39 -4.34 6.32
N THR A 66 0.07 -4.80 5.15
CA THR A 66 1.47 -5.19 4.92
C THR A 66 1.99 -6.24 5.92
N THR A 67 1.12 -7.15 6.37
CA THR A 67 1.45 -8.17 7.38
C THR A 67 2.15 -9.39 6.77
N GLY A 68 1.76 -9.80 5.55
CA GLY A 68 2.40 -10.90 4.82
C GLY A 68 1.96 -12.32 5.18
N LEU A 69 1.04 -12.50 6.12
CA LEU A 69 0.45 -13.81 6.41
C LEU A 69 -0.50 -14.22 5.28
N SER A 70 -0.43 -15.46 4.82
CA SER A 70 -1.20 -15.95 3.68
C SER A 70 -1.90 -17.26 3.96
N VAL A 71 -3.09 -17.42 3.40
CA VAL A 71 -3.86 -18.67 3.34
C VAL A 71 -3.95 -19.20 1.90
N VAL A 72 -3.32 -18.50 0.95
CA VAL A 72 -3.25 -18.90 -0.46
C VAL A 72 -2.14 -19.93 -0.65
N ASP A 73 -2.44 -21.00 -1.36
CA ASP A 73 -1.41 -21.88 -1.93
C ASP A 73 -0.77 -21.13 -3.12
N VAL A 74 0.41 -20.56 -2.85
CA VAL A 74 1.09 -19.64 -3.78
C VAL A 74 1.55 -20.38 -5.04
N ASP A 75 1.98 -21.64 -4.91
CA ASP A 75 2.53 -22.40 -6.02
C ASP A 75 1.44 -22.92 -6.98
N ALA A 76 0.21 -23.09 -6.48
CA ALA A 76 -0.96 -23.44 -7.29
C ALA A 76 -1.76 -22.21 -7.77
N CYS A 77 -1.39 -20.99 -7.33
CA CYS A 77 -2.15 -19.77 -7.58
C CYS A 77 -1.88 -19.19 -8.97
N PRO A 78 -2.90 -18.80 -9.76
CA PRO A 78 -2.69 -18.12 -11.03
C PRO A 78 -1.92 -16.79 -10.86
N ALA A 79 -1.01 -16.49 -11.80
CA ALA A 79 -0.14 -15.32 -11.77
C ALA A 79 -0.89 -13.98 -11.57
N ILE A 80 -2.13 -13.87 -12.09
CA ILE A 80 -2.95 -12.65 -11.91
C ILE A 80 -3.29 -12.40 -10.45
N PHE A 81 -3.49 -13.44 -9.65
CA PHE A 81 -3.77 -13.30 -8.22
C PHE A 81 -2.50 -13.08 -7.41
N LEU A 82 -1.36 -13.61 -7.83
CA LEU A 82 -0.06 -13.27 -7.26
C LEU A 82 0.22 -11.78 -7.44
N PHE A 83 -0.02 -11.25 -8.64
CA PHE A 83 0.09 -9.81 -8.90
C PHE A 83 -0.93 -8.99 -8.08
N HIS A 84 -2.18 -9.46 -7.97
CA HIS A 84 -3.21 -8.82 -7.13
C HIS A 84 -2.77 -8.71 -5.66
N ARG A 85 -2.15 -9.76 -5.10
CA ARG A 85 -1.58 -9.77 -3.74
C ARG A 85 -0.50 -8.70 -3.58
N SER A 86 0.44 -8.68 -4.51
CA SER A 86 1.55 -7.70 -4.50
C SER A 86 1.03 -6.26 -4.64
N LEU A 87 0.04 -6.05 -5.52
CA LEU A 87 -0.61 -4.74 -5.68
C LEU A 87 -1.35 -4.31 -4.41
N THR A 88 -2.02 -5.24 -3.72
CA THR A 88 -2.71 -4.95 -2.46
C THR A 88 -1.73 -4.51 -1.38
N CYS A 89 -0.58 -5.21 -1.28
CA CYS A 89 0.50 -4.88 -0.37
C CYS A 89 1.11 -3.49 -0.68
N TYR A 90 1.38 -3.21 -1.95
CA TYR A 90 1.87 -1.91 -2.40
C TYR A 90 0.93 -0.77 -2.03
N LEU A 91 -0.37 -0.91 -2.34
CA LEU A 91 -1.38 0.13 -2.06
C LEU A 91 -1.61 0.31 -0.56
N GLY A 92 -1.54 -0.77 0.20
CA GLY A 92 -1.61 -0.73 1.66
C GLY A 92 -0.45 0.06 2.26
N GLY A 93 0.78 -0.22 1.84
CA GLY A 93 1.98 0.50 2.29
C GLY A 93 1.96 1.99 1.95
N VAL A 94 1.64 2.34 0.71
CA VAL A 94 1.47 3.74 0.30
C VAL A 94 0.38 4.43 1.12
N GLY A 95 -0.78 3.77 1.30
CA GLY A 95 -1.90 4.30 2.07
C GLY A 95 -1.52 4.60 3.52
N LEU A 96 -0.80 3.67 4.17
CA LEU A 96 -0.33 3.83 5.54
C LEU A 96 0.63 5.01 5.68
N VAL A 97 1.63 5.13 4.79
CA VAL A 97 2.60 6.24 4.82
C VAL A 97 1.90 7.58 4.62
N LEU A 98 0.93 7.67 3.71
CA LEU A 98 0.17 8.89 3.47
C LEU A 98 -0.65 9.29 4.70
N ILE A 99 -1.34 8.34 5.35
CA ILE A 99 -2.13 8.59 6.56
C ILE A 99 -1.22 9.06 7.70
N LEU A 100 -0.11 8.34 7.95
CA LEU A 100 0.84 8.72 9.01
C LEU A 100 1.42 10.12 8.77
N THR A 101 1.77 10.44 7.52
CA THR A 101 2.27 11.78 7.17
C THR A 101 1.22 12.86 7.45
N CYS A 102 -0.04 12.62 7.08
CA CYS A 102 -1.12 13.56 7.36
C CYS A 102 -1.36 13.76 8.87
N VAL A 103 -1.28 12.69 9.65
CA VAL A 103 -1.45 12.76 11.12
C VAL A 103 -0.29 13.52 11.76
N VAL A 104 0.96 13.19 11.41
CA VAL A 104 2.15 13.83 11.98
C VAL A 104 2.22 15.32 11.65
N THR A 105 1.88 15.72 10.41
CA THR A 105 1.89 17.13 10.02
C THR A 105 0.83 17.96 10.76
N GLN A 106 -0.28 17.35 11.18
CA GLN A 106 -1.33 18.05 11.93
C GLN A 106 -1.03 18.17 13.43
N THR A 107 -0.20 17.28 14.00
CA THR A 107 -0.06 17.18 15.47
C THR A 107 1.19 17.84 16.06
N GLY A 108 2.23 18.12 15.31
CA GLY A 108 3.49 18.47 15.97
C GLY A 108 4.40 19.50 15.31
N GLY A 109 4.36 19.68 14.00
CA GLY A 109 5.35 20.53 13.33
C GLY A 109 5.08 22.04 13.41
N LEU A 110 3.83 22.43 13.56
CA LEU A 110 3.42 23.83 13.48
C LEU A 110 3.52 24.58 14.81
N GLY A 111 3.43 23.87 15.96
CA GLY A 111 3.49 24.51 17.27
C GLY A 111 4.87 25.06 17.59
N VAL A 112 5.93 24.36 17.25
CA VAL A 112 7.33 24.77 17.52
C VAL A 112 7.77 25.80 16.49
N TYR A 113 7.42 25.63 15.22
CA TYR A 113 7.81 26.55 14.15
C TYR A 113 7.10 27.91 14.24
N ASN A 114 5.83 27.95 14.63
CA ASN A 114 5.09 29.20 14.89
C ASN A 114 5.56 29.91 16.16
N ALA A 115 6.14 29.18 17.12
CA ALA A 115 6.74 29.79 18.32
C ALA A 115 8.01 30.59 18.03
N GLU A 116 8.68 30.32 16.90
CA GLU A 116 9.86 31.05 16.42
C GLU A 116 9.50 32.29 15.56
N GLY A 117 8.23 32.64 15.43
CA GLY A 117 7.80 33.90 14.78
C GLY A 117 7.78 33.90 13.25
N HIS A 118 7.91 32.74 12.61
CA HIS A 118 7.83 32.63 11.16
C HIS A 118 6.37 32.51 10.71
N THR A 119 5.85 33.57 10.08
CA THR A 119 4.48 33.65 9.56
C THR A 119 4.32 33.17 8.10
N ASP A 120 5.40 32.70 7.49
CA ASP A 120 5.36 32.23 6.12
C ASP A 120 4.64 30.88 6.03
N HIS A 121 3.65 30.81 5.17
CA HIS A 121 2.86 29.62 4.85
C HIS A 121 3.69 28.51 4.19
N LEU A 122 4.65 27.95 4.91
CA LEU A 122 5.46 26.80 4.49
C LEU A 122 4.76 25.45 4.84
N LEU A 123 3.43 25.40 4.77
CA LEU A 123 2.73 24.13 4.67
C LEU A 123 3.03 23.57 3.28
N PRO A 124 3.86 22.50 3.14
CA PRO A 124 3.84 21.73 1.91
C PRO A 124 2.39 21.35 1.72
N SER A 125 1.76 21.71 0.60
CA SER A 125 0.40 21.28 0.38
C SER A 125 0.38 19.76 0.50
N ALA A 126 -0.61 19.19 1.19
CA ALA A 126 -0.72 17.73 1.37
C ALA A 126 -0.54 16.98 0.02
N ALA A 127 -0.98 17.60 -1.08
CA ALA A 127 -0.78 17.12 -2.43
C ALA A 127 0.69 17.06 -2.86
N LYS A 128 1.52 18.05 -2.50
CA LYS A 128 2.96 18.04 -2.83
C LYS A 128 3.68 16.95 -2.04
N THR A 129 3.36 16.79 -0.77
CA THR A 129 3.92 15.75 0.10
C THR A 129 3.51 14.36 -0.41
N ALA A 130 2.22 14.15 -0.73
CA ALA A 130 1.73 12.91 -1.28
C ALA A 130 2.43 12.55 -2.61
N ARG A 131 2.60 13.53 -3.51
CA ARG A 131 3.32 13.32 -4.77
C ARG A 131 4.78 12.94 -4.55
N MET A 132 5.46 13.59 -3.61
CA MET A 132 6.85 13.27 -3.28
C MET A 132 6.98 11.85 -2.72
N ILE A 133 6.10 11.46 -1.78
CA ILE A 133 6.05 10.11 -1.23
C ILE A 133 5.84 9.09 -2.35
N LEU A 134 4.86 9.31 -3.23
CA LEU A 134 4.60 8.42 -4.37
C LEU A 134 5.81 8.31 -5.29
N LEU A 135 6.51 9.40 -5.59
CA LEU A 135 7.70 9.37 -6.43
C LEU A 135 8.83 8.57 -5.80
N ILE A 136 9.12 8.78 -4.51
CA ILE A 136 10.15 8.02 -3.78
C ILE A 136 9.78 6.55 -3.71
N TYR A 137 8.53 6.25 -3.36
CA TYR A 137 8.05 4.88 -3.20
C TYR A 137 8.12 4.09 -4.52
N ASN A 138 7.63 4.68 -5.62
CA ASN A 138 7.73 4.05 -6.94
C ASN A 138 9.19 3.97 -7.42
N GLY A 139 10.02 4.97 -7.12
CA GLY A 139 11.45 4.94 -7.42
C GLY A 139 12.16 3.77 -6.75
N LEU A 140 11.88 3.52 -5.47
CA LEU A 140 12.43 2.38 -4.72
C LEU A 140 11.93 1.04 -5.31
N ILE A 141 10.66 0.94 -5.67
CA ILE A 141 10.12 -0.29 -6.30
C ILE A 141 10.80 -0.56 -7.65
N ILE A 142 10.96 0.45 -8.49
CA ILE A 142 11.62 0.29 -9.80
C ILE A 142 13.09 -0.10 -9.59
N ALA A 143 13.80 0.57 -8.70
CA ALA A 143 15.19 0.25 -8.37
C ALA A 143 15.32 -1.18 -7.82
N GLY A 144 14.43 -1.59 -6.91
CA GLY A 144 14.36 -2.93 -6.36
C GLY A 144 14.06 -3.99 -7.43
N ALA A 145 13.08 -3.74 -8.30
CA ALA A 145 12.74 -4.66 -9.39
C ALA A 145 13.92 -4.84 -10.35
N VAL A 146 14.62 -3.77 -10.71
CA VAL A 146 15.83 -3.85 -11.55
C VAL A 146 16.94 -4.63 -10.85
N ALA A 147 17.16 -4.39 -9.55
CA ALA A 147 18.17 -5.10 -8.77
C ALA A 147 17.86 -6.60 -8.67
N TYR A 148 16.62 -6.98 -8.39
CA TYR A 148 16.18 -8.39 -8.35
C TYR A 148 16.29 -9.06 -9.71
N TRP A 149 15.90 -8.37 -10.78
CA TRP A 149 16.05 -8.90 -12.14
C TRP A 149 17.52 -9.12 -12.50
N ALA A 150 18.38 -8.17 -12.19
CA ALA A 150 19.84 -8.30 -12.41
C ALA A 150 20.46 -9.42 -11.56
N ALA A 151 19.86 -9.73 -10.41
CA ALA A 151 20.27 -10.86 -9.54
C ALA A 151 19.76 -12.24 -10.02
N GLY A 152 18.98 -12.29 -11.13
CA GLY A 152 18.54 -13.53 -11.77
C GLY A 152 17.08 -13.90 -11.54
N MET A 153 16.26 -13.03 -10.92
CA MET A 153 14.79 -13.25 -10.86
C MET A 153 14.13 -13.06 -12.22
N THR A 154 12.98 -13.70 -12.44
CA THR A 154 12.15 -13.38 -13.60
C THR A 154 11.63 -11.94 -13.47
N PRO A 155 11.33 -11.22 -14.56
CA PRO A 155 10.76 -9.87 -14.49
C PRO A 155 9.46 -9.82 -13.68
N PHE A 156 8.63 -10.86 -13.78
CA PHE A 156 7.40 -10.98 -13.03
C PHE A 156 7.66 -11.07 -11.53
N ASP A 157 8.56 -11.93 -11.10
CA ASP A 157 8.92 -12.09 -9.68
C ASP A 157 9.59 -10.84 -9.14
N ALA A 158 10.54 -10.26 -9.90
CA ALA A 158 11.25 -9.06 -9.50
C ALA A 158 10.32 -7.88 -9.19
N ILE A 159 9.30 -7.66 -10.02
CA ILE A 159 8.29 -6.61 -9.80
C ILE A 159 7.44 -6.94 -8.56
N ASN A 160 6.92 -8.17 -8.48
CA ASN A 160 6.03 -8.57 -7.38
C ASN A 160 6.77 -8.53 -6.03
N ILE A 161 7.97 -9.09 -5.96
CA ILE A 161 8.77 -9.09 -4.73
C ILE A 161 9.15 -7.67 -4.33
N SER A 162 9.53 -6.80 -5.28
CA SER A 162 9.83 -5.40 -4.98
C SER A 162 8.61 -4.64 -4.44
N MET A 163 7.41 -4.87 -5.00
CA MET A 163 6.15 -4.29 -4.51
C MET A 163 5.80 -4.74 -3.09
N CYS A 164 6.30 -5.89 -2.65
CA CYS A 164 6.07 -6.43 -1.31
C CYS A 164 7.22 -6.11 -0.34
N ALA A 165 8.45 -6.01 -0.82
CA ALA A 165 9.62 -5.70 0.01
C ALA A 165 9.61 -4.24 0.50
N VAL A 166 9.39 -3.28 -0.39
CA VAL A 166 9.40 -1.84 -0.03
C VAL A 166 8.40 -1.49 1.08
N PRO A 167 7.14 -2.01 1.08
CA PRO A 167 6.22 -1.84 2.20
C PRO A 167 6.47 -2.79 3.39
N THR A 168 7.55 -3.56 3.37
CA THR A 168 7.85 -4.57 4.41
C THR A 168 6.74 -5.62 4.61
N GLY A 169 6.04 -5.98 3.53
CA GLY A 169 4.82 -6.79 3.60
C GLY A 169 5.01 -8.29 3.53
N GLY A 170 6.13 -8.78 2.95
CA GLY A 170 6.54 -10.17 2.99
C GLY A 170 5.79 -11.16 2.07
N PHE A 171 4.80 -10.72 1.29
CA PHE A 171 4.19 -11.59 0.27
C PHE A 171 5.22 -11.97 -0.81
N ALA A 172 5.17 -13.22 -1.26
CA ALA A 172 6.05 -13.75 -2.28
C ALA A 172 5.25 -14.46 -3.38
N THR A 173 5.93 -14.72 -4.51
CA THR A 173 5.40 -15.43 -5.67
C THR A 173 5.65 -16.95 -5.60
N HIS A 174 6.43 -17.41 -4.62
CA HIS A 174 6.75 -18.81 -4.37
C HIS A 174 6.53 -19.14 -2.90
N GLY A 175 6.16 -20.39 -2.60
CA GLY A 175 5.87 -20.86 -1.26
C GLY A 175 7.06 -20.77 -0.30
N GLU A 176 8.28 -20.96 -0.81
CA GLU A 176 9.52 -20.81 -0.05
C GLU A 176 9.98 -19.35 0.12
N SER A 177 9.17 -18.38 -0.36
CA SER A 177 9.48 -16.95 -0.31
C SER A 177 10.84 -16.64 -0.94
N ILE A 178 11.65 -15.77 -0.32
CA ILE A 178 12.99 -15.38 -0.82
C ILE A 178 13.97 -16.55 -0.87
N ALA A 179 13.80 -17.57 -0.03
CA ALA A 179 14.65 -18.75 -0.01
C ALA A 179 14.60 -19.57 -1.30
N TYR A 180 13.53 -19.45 -2.09
CA TYR A 180 13.37 -20.12 -3.38
C TYR A 180 14.57 -19.91 -4.33
N TRP A 181 15.13 -18.71 -4.36
CA TRP A 181 16.28 -18.38 -5.24
C TRP A 181 17.62 -18.81 -4.69
N ASN A 182 17.70 -19.18 -3.40
CA ASN A 182 18.93 -19.61 -2.72
C ASN A 182 20.15 -18.72 -3.08
N SER A 183 19.97 -17.40 -3.07
CA SER A 183 20.95 -16.41 -3.51
C SER A 183 21.20 -15.37 -2.41
N PRO A 184 22.43 -15.30 -1.86
CA PRO A 184 22.79 -14.29 -0.87
C PRO A 184 22.64 -12.86 -1.38
N VAL A 185 22.75 -12.65 -2.69
CA VAL A 185 22.58 -11.33 -3.31
C VAL A 185 21.13 -10.89 -3.23
N ILE A 186 20.18 -11.80 -3.51
CA ILE A 186 18.75 -11.53 -3.43
C ILE A 186 18.34 -11.25 -1.99
N GLU A 187 18.84 -12.01 -1.03
CA GLU A 187 18.63 -11.79 0.39
C GLU A 187 19.15 -10.41 0.83
N ALA A 188 20.37 -10.05 0.42
CA ALA A 188 20.95 -8.74 0.74
C ALA A 188 20.13 -7.58 0.15
N ILE A 189 19.66 -7.69 -1.10
CA ILE A 189 18.77 -6.69 -1.72
C ILE A 189 17.49 -6.57 -0.91
N THR A 190 16.90 -7.69 -0.49
CA THR A 190 15.68 -7.70 0.31
C THR A 190 15.87 -7.00 1.65
N ILE A 191 16.97 -7.29 2.36
CA ILE A 191 17.30 -6.65 3.65
C ILE A 191 17.45 -5.12 3.50
N VAL A 192 18.01 -4.66 2.38
CA VAL A 192 18.18 -3.21 2.14
C VAL A 192 16.86 -2.52 1.79
N LEU A 193 15.93 -3.24 1.13
CA LEU A 193 14.64 -2.68 0.72
C LEU A 193 13.58 -2.71 1.83
N MET A 194 13.69 -3.61 2.77
CA MET A 194 12.80 -3.74 3.93
C MET A 194 13.27 -2.91 5.13
#